data_ef42945f4dac2d2bd78729901fcaf0f3
#
_entry.id   ef42945f4dac2d2bd78729901fcaf0f3
#
_cell.length_a   1.000
_cell.length_b   1.000
_cell.length_c   1.000
_cell.angle_alpha   90.00
_cell.angle_beta   90.00
_cell.angle_gamma   90.00
#
_symmetry.space_group_name_H-M   'P 1'
#
loop_
_entity.id
_entity.type
_entity.pdbx_description
1 polymer ?
#
loop_
_entity_poly.entity_id
_entity_poly.type
_entity_poly.pdbx_seq_one_letter_code
_entity_poly.pdbx_strand_id
1 'polypeptide(L)'
;VQTCALPILSLPYDPDFKPPFEGTDGKKIDAKDQVPISRKNFIELCERLTAQDEKLFEALWRKLGLSIDWSQTYHTIGQHPQRVAQKAFLRNLARGEAYQQDAPGLWDVTFQTAVAQAELESREYPGFYHKVAFRFEDGTPIYIETTRPELLAACTSLIANPNDERYKQYFGQYVYSPLFKVKVPILAHPAAEMDKGAGIAMCCTFGDVTDVEWWRDLKLPTRPIIQRNGRIVMDTPDWIEDPAGREVFAETAGKTTFSARKIIVDKLRESGDLDGEPTPTKRMTNFYEKGDKPLEIVTSRQWYLKNGGTDAKLNAELIERGKELEFHPDFMRVRYENWVHGLNGDWLISRQRFFGVPFPLWYPVNASGEPDYDHPITPSEDRLPIDPTIDVPEGYDESQRDVPGGFTAEKDIMDTWATSSLTPQIVTHWAEPDEASKALFASTFPMDLRPQGQDIIRTWLFSTVDRAHLENKCLPWAHATLSGWILDPDHKKMSKSKGNVVVPNEPIEKFGADAVRYWAAAARLGLDATYDIGQMKIGRRLAIKLLNATKFALADRKSTRLN
;
A
#
# COMPACT_ATOMS: atom_id res chain seq x y z
N VAL A 1 -16.25 6.55 -8.02
CA VAL A 1 -16.06 7.91 -7.48
C VAL A 1 -14.64 8.39 -7.74
N GLN A 2 -13.60 7.63 -7.35
CA GLN A 2 -12.18 8.02 -7.57
C GLN A 2 -11.80 8.25 -9.04
N THR A 3 -12.51 7.67 -9.98
CA THR A 3 -12.24 7.82 -11.43
C THR A 3 -12.98 8.98 -12.07
N CYS A 4 -13.98 9.57 -11.39
CA CYS A 4 -14.86 10.59 -11.95
C CYS A 4 -14.64 11.98 -11.34
N ALA A 5 -13.92 12.08 -10.22
CA ALA A 5 -13.74 13.30 -9.45
C ALA A 5 -12.26 13.57 -9.19
N LEU A 6 -11.88 14.83 -9.23
CA LEU A 6 -10.57 15.36 -8.84
C LEU A 6 -10.74 16.17 -7.55
N PRO A 7 -10.51 15.58 -6.37
CA PRO A 7 -10.66 16.30 -5.11
C PRO A 7 -9.64 17.45 -5.00
N ILE A 8 -10.13 18.64 -4.64
CA ILE A 8 -9.32 19.84 -4.45
C ILE A 8 -9.56 20.36 -3.02
N LEU A 9 -8.48 20.39 -2.22
CA LEU A 9 -8.57 20.80 -0.81
C LEU A 9 -9.10 22.22 -0.61
N SER A 10 -8.73 23.13 -1.51
CA SER A 10 -9.13 24.55 -1.44
C SER A 10 -10.52 24.83 -2.00
N LEU A 11 -11.20 23.83 -2.57
CA LEU A 11 -12.55 24.04 -3.11
C LEU A 11 -13.55 24.04 -1.95
N PRO A 12 -14.42 25.09 -1.85
CA PRO A 12 -15.43 25.17 -0.79
C PRO A 12 -16.47 24.04 -0.91
N TYR A 13 -17.04 23.68 0.22
CA TYR A 13 -18.13 22.72 0.28
C TYR A 13 -19.39 23.30 -0.40
N ASP A 14 -20.00 22.49 -1.25
CA ASP A 14 -21.28 22.79 -1.90
C ASP A 14 -22.33 21.78 -1.43
N PRO A 15 -23.32 22.17 -0.60
CA PRO A 15 -24.36 21.27 -0.12
C PRO A 15 -25.30 20.76 -1.23
N ASP A 16 -25.38 21.45 -2.35
CA ASP A 16 -26.23 21.10 -3.49
C ASP A 16 -25.47 20.36 -4.60
N PHE A 17 -24.21 20.00 -4.34
CA PHE A 17 -23.35 19.32 -5.31
C PHE A 17 -23.99 18.03 -5.83
N LYS A 18 -24.19 17.97 -7.14
CA LYS A 18 -24.65 16.77 -7.85
C LYS A 18 -23.55 16.25 -8.76
N PRO A 19 -23.14 14.99 -8.62
CA PRO A 19 -22.17 14.43 -9.54
C PRO A 19 -22.73 14.44 -10.96
N PRO A 20 -21.95 14.85 -11.97
CA PRO A 20 -22.39 14.93 -13.36
C PRO A 20 -22.69 13.56 -13.99
N PHE A 21 -22.33 12.48 -13.29
CA PHE A 21 -22.51 11.10 -13.74
C PHE A 21 -23.17 10.27 -12.63
N GLU A 22 -24.35 9.77 -12.88
CA GLU A 22 -24.98 8.73 -12.07
C GLU A 22 -24.66 7.36 -12.68
N GLY A 23 -23.73 6.66 -12.06
CA GLY A 23 -23.33 5.31 -12.47
C GLY A 23 -22.46 5.31 -13.73
N THR A 24 -21.25 4.95 -13.56
CA THR A 24 -20.41 4.51 -14.68
C THR A 24 -20.35 3.00 -14.59
N ASP A 25 -20.64 2.29 -15.66
CA ASP A 25 -20.53 0.82 -15.81
C ASP A 25 -19.10 0.29 -15.54
N GLY A 26 -18.38 0.86 -14.55
CA GLY A 26 -17.00 0.56 -14.22
C GLY A 26 -15.97 1.12 -15.23
N LYS A 27 -16.39 1.94 -16.19
CA LYS A 27 -15.49 2.56 -17.16
C LYS A 27 -14.62 3.63 -16.49
N LYS A 28 -13.33 3.58 -16.71
CA LYS A 28 -12.40 4.67 -16.35
C LYS A 28 -12.79 5.92 -17.15
N ILE A 29 -12.93 7.04 -16.45
CA ILE A 29 -13.10 8.36 -17.08
C ILE A 29 -11.72 8.96 -17.29
N ASP A 30 -11.48 9.52 -18.47
CA ASP A 30 -10.22 10.21 -18.76
C ASP A 30 -9.98 11.36 -17.78
N ALA A 31 -8.72 11.61 -17.43
CA ALA A 31 -8.36 12.67 -16.47
C ALA A 31 -8.90 14.07 -16.89
N LYS A 32 -9.02 14.33 -18.19
CA LYS A 32 -9.58 15.58 -18.74
C LYS A 32 -11.09 15.75 -18.50
N ASP A 33 -11.79 14.65 -18.26
CA ASP A 33 -13.25 14.61 -18.04
C ASP A 33 -13.61 14.50 -16.54
N GLN A 34 -12.61 14.51 -15.66
CA GLN A 34 -12.81 14.52 -14.22
C GLN A 34 -13.31 15.90 -13.75
N VAL A 35 -14.27 15.88 -12.85
CA VAL A 35 -14.88 17.11 -12.31
C VAL A 35 -14.20 17.48 -10.99
N PRO A 36 -13.77 18.74 -10.82
CA PRO A 36 -13.28 19.24 -9.53
C PRO A 36 -14.35 19.11 -8.45
N ILE A 37 -13.97 18.66 -7.27
CA ILE A 37 -14.86 18.44 -6.14
C ILE A 37 -14.17 18.81 -4.83
N SER A 38 -14.90 19.39 -3.88
CA SER A 38 -14.38 19.62 -2.54
C SER A 38 -14.14 18.29 -1.80
N ARG A 39 -13.21 18.27 -0.83
CA ARG A 39 -12.96 17.09 -0.01
C ARG A 39 -14.23 16.58 0.67
N LYS A 40 -15.03 17.46 1.25
CA LYS A 40 -16.26 17.10 1.97
C LYS A 40 -17.32 16.50 1.02
N ASN A 41 -17.55 17.10 -0.14
CA ASN A 41 -18.48 16.52 -1.14
C ASN A 41 -17.99 15.17 -1.65
N PHE A 42 -16.66 14.99 -1.82
CA PHE A 42 -16.08 13.71 -2.21
C PHE A 42 -16.32 12.62 -1.15
N ILE A 43 -16.15 12.93 0.13
CA ILE A 43 -16.43 12.02 1.24
C ILE A 43 -17.90 11.62 1.24
N GLU A 44 -18.82 12.57 1.14
CA GLU A 44 -20.27 12.30 1.08
C GLU A 44 -20.68 11.41 -0.11
N LEU A 45 -20.02 11.57 -1.27
CA LEU A 45 -20.24 10.69 -2.41
C LEU A 45 -19.73 9.27 -2.14
N CYS A 46 -18.56 9.14 -1.51
CA CYS A 46 -18.01 7.83 -1.13
C CYS A 46 -18.92 7.12 -0.13
N GLU A 47 -19.42 7.82 0.90
CA GLU A 47 -20.34 7.27 1.90
C GLU A 47 -21.65 6.78 1.26
N ARG A 48 -22.23 7.55 0.34
CA ARG A 48 -23.43 7.14 -0.41
C ARG A 48 -23.18 5.89 -1.25
N LEU A 49 -22.03 5.81 -1.92
CA LEU A 49 -21.67 4.65 -2.72
C LEU A 49 -21.45 3.40 -1.86
N THR A 50 -20.69 3.52 -0.77
CA THR A 50 -20.44 2.40 0.14
C THR A 50 -21.74 1.88 0.74
N ALA A 51 -22.65 2.75 1.16
CA ALA A 51 -23.95 2.34 1.68
C ALA A 51 -24.84 1.60 0.64
N GLN A 52 -24.68 1.87 -0.66
CA GLN A 52 -25.34 1.11 -1.73
C GLN A 52 -24.68 -0.25 -1.93
N ASP A 53 -23.36 -0.29 -1.99
CA ASP A 53 -22.58 -1.51 -2.18
C ASP A 53 -22.79 -2.49 -1.01
N GLU A 54 -22.84 -2.01 0.23
CA GLU A 54 -23.13 -2.83 1.41
C GLU A 54 -24.48 -3.55 1.31
N LYS A 55 -25.52 -2.88 0.85
CA LYS A 55 -26.83 -3.51 0.62
C LYS A 55 -26.79 -4.60 -0.45
N LEU A 56 -25.99 -4.40 -1.51
CA LEU A 56 -25.80 -5.41 -2.56
C LEU A 56 -25.05 -6.63 -2.03
N PHE A 57 -24.02 -6.43 -1.25
CA PHE A 57 -23.28 -7.51 -0.59
C PHE A 57 -24.15 -8.27 0.42
N GLU A 58 -24.89 -7.57 1.26
CA GLU A 58 -25.82 -8.20 2.22
C GLU A 58 -26.86 -9.05 1.49
N ALA A 59 -27.49 -8.52 0.42
CA ALA A 59 -28.46 -9.26 -0.37
C ALA A 59 -27.85 -10.54 -0.99
N LEU A 60 -26.61 -10.50 -1.47
CA LEU A 60 -25.90 -11.67 -1.98
C LEU A 60 -25.64 -12.71 -0.88
N TRP A 61 -25.15 -12.28 0.27
CA TRP A 61 -24.84 -13.20 1.39
C TRP A 61 -26.11 -13.84 1.97
N ARG A 62 -27.21 -13.10 2.04
CA ARG A 62 -28.52 -13.64 2.42
C ARG A 62 -29.00 -14.69 1.41
N LYS A 63 -28.83 -14.45 0.08
CA LYS A 63 -29.13 -15.46 -0.95
C LYS A 63 -28.26 -16.71 -0.81
N LEU A 64 -27.01 -16.59 -0.44
CA LEU A 64 -26.10 -17.71 -0.17
C LEU A 64 -26.47 -18.47 1.10
N GLY A 65 -27.30 -17.93 1.97
CA GLY A 65 -27.71 -18.56 3.21
C GLY A 65 -26.59 -18.66 4.25
N LEU A 66 -25.75 -17.63 4.35
CA LEU A 66 -24.73 -17.55 5.39
C LEU A 66 -25.38 -17.35 6.76
N SER A 67 -24.90 -18.10 7.78
CA SER A 67 -25.33 -17.95 9.16
C SER A 67 -24.65 -16.74 9.81
N ILE A 68 -25.21 -15.57 9.57
CA ILE A 68 -24.72 -14.28 10.09
C ILE A 68 -25.83 -13.65 10.93
N ASP A 69 -25.47 -13.13 12.09
CA ASP A 69 -26.36 -12.27 12.88
C ASP A 69 -26.35 -10.84 12.31
N TRP A 70 -27.32 -10.57 11.45
CA TRP A 70 -27.44 -9.28 10.75
C TRP A 70 -27.83 -8.11 11.68
N SER A 71 -28.17 -8.36 12.92
CA SER A 71 -28.43 -7.31 13.92
C SER A 71 -27.14 -6.71 14.47
N GLN A 72 -26.01 -7.39 14.29
CA GLN A 72 -24.69 -7.00 14.79
C GLN A 72 -23.75 -6.56 13.67
N THR A 73 -24.27 -5.86 12.68
CA THR A 73 -23.46 -5.32 11.60
C THR A 73 -22.72 -4.06 12.04
N TYR A 74 -21.52 -3.86 11.50
CA TYR A 74 -20.78 -2.61 11.59
C TYR A 74 -20.25 -2.21 10.21
N HIS A 75 -20.00 -0.92 10.03
CA HIS A 75 -19.46 -0.38 8.78
C HIS A 75 -17.99 0.00 9.02
N THR A 76 -17.06 -0.52 8.23
CA THR A 76 -15.61 -0.34 8.43
C THR A 76 -15.17 1.13 8.45
N ILE A 77 -15.95 2.03 7.81
CA ILE A 77 -15.75 3.49 7.83
C ILE A 77 -16.71 4.21 8.79
N GLY A 78 -17.50 3.49 9.57
CA GLY A 78 -18.42 4.06 10.55
C GLY A 78 -17.68 4.69 11.75
N GLN A 79 -18.41 5.42 12.58
CA GLN A 79 -17.81 6.16 13.70
C GLN A 79 -17.10 5.26 14.72
N HIS A 80 -17.68 4.09 15.06
CA HIS A 80 -17.06 3.17 16.01
C HIS A 80 -15.72 2.60 15.49
N PRO A 81 -15.61 2.03 14.28
CA PRO A 81 -14.31 1.61 13.72
C PRO A 81 -13.30 2.75 13.59
N GLN A 82 -13.72 3.96 13.21
CA GLN A 82 -12.83 5.12 13.17
C GLN A 82 -12.28 5.45 14.56
N ARG A 83 -13.14 5.46 15.59
CA ARG A 83 -12.75 5.68 16.99
C ARG A 83 -11.72 4.64 17.45
N VAL A 84 -11.97 3.36 17.19
CA VAL A 84 -11.05 2.27 17.55
C VAL A 84 -9.70 2.43 16.85
N ALA A 85 -9.70 2.74 15.55
CA ALA A 85 -8.47 2.92 14.77
C ALA A 85 -7.65 4.12 15.26
N GLN A 86 -8.30 5.25 15.52
CA GLN A 86 -7.66 6.46 16.02
C GLN A 86 -7.14 6.26 17.46
N LYS A 87 -7.92 5.64 18.32
CA LYS A 87 -7.50 5.30 19.69
C LYS A 87 -6.26 4.40 19.69
N ALA A 88 -6.27 3.34 18.88
CA ALA A 88 -5.13 2.45 18.75
C ALA A 88 -3.88 3.16 18.21
N PHE A 89 -4.05 4.07 17.24
CA PHE A 89 -2.96 4.89 16.74
C PHE A 89 -2.38 5.80 17.82
N LEU A 90 -3.21 6.53 18.57
CA LEU A 90 -2.75 7.41 19.63
C LEU A 90 -1.98 6.65 20.73
N ARG A 91 -2.44 5.44 21.09
CA ARG A 91 -1.73 4.57 22.04
C ARG A 91 -0.39 4.07 21.49
N ASN A 92 -0.35 3.68 20.21
CA ASN A 92 0.93 3.32 19.57
C ASN A 92 1.89 4.53 19.50
N LEU A 93 1.37 5.73 19.23
CA LEU A 93 2.17 6.97 19.25
C LEU A 93 2.74 7.25 20.63
N ALA A 94 1.91 7.16 21.68
CA ALA A 94 2.33 7.37 23.06
C ALA A 94 3.41 6.37 23.54
N ARG A 95 3.43 5.15 22.98
CA ARG A 95 4.44 4.12 23.27
C ARG A 95 5.66 4.20 22.34
N GLY A 96 5.69 5.13 21.38
CA GLY A 96 6.75 5.23 20.37
C GLY A 96 6.78 4.05 19.38
N GLU A 97 5.67 3.36 19.23
CA GLU A 97 5.44 2.31 18.23
C GLU A 97 4.98 2.89 16.91
N ALA A 98 4.21 3.98 16.91
CA ALA A 98 3.94 4.81 15.75
C ALA A 98 4.84 6.05 15.77
N TYR A 99 5.35 6.43 14.61
CA TYR A 99 6.24 7.58 14.48
C TYR A 99 6.16 8.19 13.08
N GLN A 100 6.57 9.44 12.96
CA GLN A 100 6.64 10.15 11.69
C GLN A 100 8.10 10.32 11.27
N GLN A 101 8.37 10.13 9.99
CA GLN A 101 9.71 10.32 9.44
C GLN A 101 9.63 10.92 8.03
N ASP A 102 10.53 11.86 7.76
CA ASP A 102 10.80 12.31 6.40
C ASP A 102 11.85 11.36 5.78
N ALA A 103 11.41 10.52 4.88
CA ALA A 103 12.22 9.45 4.34
C ALA A 103 11.89 9.18 2.86
N PRO A 104 12.87 8.64 2.10
CA PRO A 104 12.59 8.11 0.77
C PRO A 104 11.65 6.91 0.86
N GLY A 105 10.56 6.96 0.11
CA GLY A 105 9.56 5.91 0.08
C GLY A 105 9.04 5.64 -1.32
N LEU A 106 8.51 4.43 -1.52
CA LEU A 106 7.88 4.04 -2.77
C LEU A 106 6.59 4.84 -2.99
N TRP A 107 6.47 5.39 -4.19
CA TRP A 107 5.45 6.37 -4.54
C TRP A 107 4.80 6.06 -5.88
N ASP A 108 3.48 6.00 -5.91
CA ASP A 108 2.73 5.95 -7.16
C ASP A 108 2.45 7.36 -7.68
N VAL A 109 3.04 7.67 -8.83
CA VAL A 109 2.96 9.01 -9.45
C VAL A 109 1.59 9.30 -10.09
N THR A 110 0.77 8.28 -10.32
CA THR A 110 -0.57 8.43 -10.89
C THR A 110 -1.58 8.76 -9.81
N PHE A 111 -1.55 7.99 -8.71
CA PHE A 111 -2.41 8.22 -7.55
C PHE A 111 -1.83 9.24 -6.58
N GLN A 112 -0.57 9.65 -6.77
CA GLN A 112 0.18 10.58 -5.92
C GLN A 112 0.09 10.19 -4.43
N THR A 113 0.41 8.95 -4.14
CA THR A 113 0.37 8.38 -2.78
C THR A 113 1.54 7.45 -2.52
N ALA A 114 1.94 7.37 -1.26
CA ALA A 114 2.91 6.40 -0.78
C ALA A 114 2.35 4.97 -0.88
N VAL A 115 3.23 3.99 -1.10
CA VAL A 115 2.89 2.58 -1.27
C VAL A 115 3.69 1.75 -0.28
N ALA A 116 2.99 0.96 0.55
CA ALA A 116 3.62 0.07 1.51
C ALA A 116 4.18 -1.19 0.86
N GLN A 117 5.18 -1.83 1.49
CA GLN A 117 5.79 -3.07 1.01
C GLN A 117 4.75 -4.17 0.69
N ALA A 118 3.68 -4.27 1.48
CA ALA A 118 2.62 -5.26 1.29
C ALA A 118 1.76 -5.04 0.04
N GLU A 119 1.75 -3.83 -0.52
CA GLU A 119 0.97 -3.45 -1.71
C GLU A 119 1.78 -3.53 -3.03
N LEU A 120 3.02 -4.02 -2.95
CA LEU A 120 3.90 -4.13 -4.11
C LEU A 120 3.55 -5.34 -4.97
N GLU A 121 3.56 -5.12 -6.27
CA GLU A 121 3.54 -6.15 -7.29
C GLU A 121 4.78 -6.01 -8.18
N SER A 122 5.59 -7.06 -8.26
CA SER A 122 6.75 -7.09 -9.14
C SER A 122 6.34 -7.58 -10.51
N ARG A 123 6.58 -6.77 -11.55
CA ARG A 123 6.24 -7.08 -12.95
C ARG A 123 7.47 -6.97 -13.83
N GLU A 124 7.55 -7.85 -14.84
CA GLU A 124 8.56 -7.71 -15.89
C GLU A 124 8.28 -6.44 -16.70
N TYR A 125 9.27 -5.55 -16.77
CA TYR A 125 9.13 -4.27 -17.45
C TYR A 125 10.29 -4.05 -18.45
N PRO A 126 9.98 -3.66 -19.69
CA PRO A 126 11.00 -3.44 -20.71
C PRO A 126 11.80 -2.17 -20.44
N GLY A 127 13.08 -2.20 -20.75
CA GLY A 127 13.99 -1.08 -20.60
C GLY A 127 15.20 -1.20 -21.51
N PHE A 128 16.14 -0.30 -21.32
CA PHE A 128 17.41 -0.30 -22.02
C PHE A 128 18.55 -0.06 -21.03
N TYR A 129 19.64 -0.82 -21.14
CA TYR A 129 20.89 -0.46 -20.53
C TYR A 129 21.62 0.57 -21.37
N HIS A 130 22.10 1.61 -20.71
CA HIS A 130 22.90 2.67 -21.29
C HIS A 130 24.29 2.58 -20.64
N LYS A 131 25.33 2.34 -21.45
CA LYS A 131 26.70 2.34 -20.99
C LYS A 131 27.23 3.77 -21.04
N VAL A 132 27.54 4.34 -19.87
CA VAL A 132 27.80 5.77 -19.69
C VAL A 132 29.17 5.98 -19.06
N ALA A 133 29.93 6.92 -19.60
CA ALA A 133 31.26 7.28 -19.13
C ALA A 133 31.19 8.36 -18.05
N PHE A 134 31.61 8.03 -16.82
CA PHE A 134 32.07 9.00 -15.84
C PHE A 134 33.58 9.24 -16.05
N ARG A 135 34.09 10.40 -15.68
CA ARG A 135 35.50 10.75 -15.95
C ARG A 135 36.23 11.14 -14.67
N PHE A 136 37.46 10.63 -14.53
CA PHE A 136 38.41 11.12 -13.57
C PHE A 136 38.85 12.55 -13.92
N GLU A 137 39.57 13.20 -13.03
CA GLU A 137 40.06 14.59 -13.24
C GLU A 137 41.06 14.69 -14.43
N ASP A 138 41.78 13.63 -14.73
CA ASP A 138 42.65 13.52 -15.90
C ASP A 138 41.94 13.19 -17.20
N GLY A 139 40.59 13.07 -17.19
CA GLY A 139 39.76 12.73 -18.33
C GLY A 139 39.62 11.22 -18.60
N THR A 140 40.31 10.35 -17.85
CA THR A 140 40.19 8.89 -17.99
C THR A 140 38.76 8.43 -17.71
N PRO A 141 38.11 7.64 -18.61
CA PRO A 141 36.74 7.19 -18.40
C PRO A 141 36.65 5.99 -17.46
N ILE A 142 35.60 5.94 -16.63
CA ILE A 142 35.09 4.74 -15.98
C ILE A 142 33.63 4.55 -16.41
N TYR A 143 33.29 3.37 -16.88
CA TYR A 143 31.97 3.09 -17.44
C TYR A 143 31.06 2.43 -16.43
N ILE A 144 29.83 2.91 -16.39
CA ILE A 144 28.71 2.27 -15.69
C ILE A 144 27.63 1.84 -16.68
N GLU A 145 26.76 0.94 -16.30
CA GLU A 145 25.55 0.61 -17.03
C GLU A 145 24.32 0.97 -16.21
N THR A 146 23.43 1.78 -16.77
CA THR A 146 22.20 2.22 -16.09
C THR A 146 20.97 2.08 -16.98
N THR A 147 19.83 1.75 -16.37
CA THR A 147 18.52 1.80 -17.04
C THR A 147 17.82 3.13 -16.80
N ARG A 148 18.42 4.04 -15.99
CA ARG A 148 17.83 5.31 -15.59
C ARG A 148 18.79 6.49 -15.80
N PRO A 149 19.20 6.78 -17.03
CA PRO A 149 20.14 7.88 -17.30
C PRO A 149 19.58 9.26 -16.93
N GLU A 150 18.25 9.43 -16.85
CA GLU A 150 17.62 10.65 -16.36
C GLU A 150 17.98 11.02 -14.92
N LEU A 151 18.52 10.07 -14.14
CA LEU A 151 18.94 10.30 -12.76
C LEU A 151 20.42 10.71 -12.62
N LEU A 152 21.18 10.83 -13.67
CA LEU A 152 22.60 11.26 -13.63
C LEU A 152 22.80 12.57 -12.87
N ALA A 153 21.84 13.50 -12.96
CA ALA A 153 21.85 14.76 -12.20
C ALA A 153 21.76 14.57 -10.68
N ALA A 154 21.17 13.46 -10.23
CA ALA A 154 20.98 13.11 -8.81
C ALA A 154 22.06 12.15 -8.29
N CYS A 155 23.07 11.82 -9.09
CA CYS A 155 24.13 10.90 -8.70
C CYS A 155 24.90 11.42 -7.48
N THR A 156 25.07 10.56 -6.46
CA THR A 156 25.78 10.87 -5.21
C THR A 156 27.12 10.14 -5.10
N SER A 157 27.21 8.96 -5.71
CA SER A 157 28.43 8.13 -5.70
C SER A 157 28.37 7.07 -6.79
N LEU A 158 29.53 6.50 -7.13
CA LEU A 158 29.61 5.21 -7.78
C LEU A 158 29.90 4.13 -6.74
N ILE A 159 29.24 2.98 -6.84
CA ILE A 159 29.35 1.92 -5.83
C ILE A 159 29.71 0.60 -6.51
N ALA A 160 30.71 -0.08 -5.97
CA ALA A 160 31.14 -1.41 -6.39
C ALA A 160 31.33 -2.33 -5.18
N ASN A 161 31.36 -3.63 -5.43
CA ASN A 161 31.58 -4.62 -4.39
C ASN A 161 33.04 -4.54 -3.88
N PRO A 162 33.30 -4.56 -2.56
CA PRO A 162 34.65 -4.52 -2.01
C PRO A 162 35.55 -5.70 -2.43
N ASN A 163 34.93 -6.80 -2.89
CA ASN A 163 35.65 -7.97 -3.39
C ASN A 163 35.88 -7.95 -4.91
N ASP A 164 35.42 -6.92 -5.63
CA ASP A 164 35.62 -6.80 -7.06
C ASP A 164 37.00 -6.18 -7.37
N GLU A 165 37.93 -7.02 -7.81
CA GLU A 165 39.31 -6.62 -8.13
C GLU A 165 39.41 -5.52 -9.18
N ARG A 166 38.38 -5.41 -10.07
CA ARG A 166 38.37 -4.38 -11.15
C ARG A 166 38.34 -2.97 -10.60
N TYR A 167 37.71 -2.78 -9.42
CA TYR A 167 37.43 -1.46 -8.87
C TYR A 167 38.14 -1.12 -7.58
N LYS A 168 38.84 -2.08 -6.92
CA LYS A 168 39.54 -1.88 -5.66
C LYS A 168 40.49 -0.69 -5.65
N GLN A 169 41.21 -0.48 -6.75
CA GLN A 169 42.16 0.63 -6.89
C GLN A 169 41.52 2.02 -6.95
N TYR A 170 40.19 2.09 -7.19
CA TYR A 170 39.46 3.35 -7.37
C TYR A 170 38.69 3.78 -6.11
N PHE A 171 38.56 2.93 -5.11
CA PHE A 171 37.82 3.30 -3.89
C PHE A 171 38.46 4.50 -3.20
N GLY A 172 37.62 5.48 -2.85
CA GLY A 172 38.02 6.76 -2.28
C GLY A 172 38.43 7.83 -3.29
N GLN A 173 38.56 7.49 -4.59
CA GLN A 173 38.76 8.47 -5.65
C GLN A 173 37.45 9.13 -6.06
N TYR A 174 37.57 10.22 -6.80
CA TYR A 174 36.43 10.99 -7.28
C TYR A 174 36.38 10.97 -8.81
N VAL A 175 35.15 10.96 -9.32
CA VAL A 175 34.84 11.11 -10.75
C VAL A 175 33.77 12.18 -10.96
N TYR A 176 33.66 12.67 -12.18
CA TYR A 176 32.66 13.63 -12.58
C TYR A 176 31.57 12.94 -13.42
N SER A 177 30.31 13.22 -13.09
CA SER A 177 29.18 12.72 -13.87
C SER A 177 29.18 13.36 -15.27
N PRO A 178 28.81 12.61 -16.31
CA PRO A 178 28.64 13.19 -17.64
C PRO A 178 27.56 14.25 -17.65
N LEU A 179 27.61 15.16 -18.61
CA LEU A 179 26.70 16.29 -18.81
C LEU A 179 26.67 17.30 -17.64
N PHE A 180 26.52 16.85 -16.38
CA PHE A 180 26.29 17.71 -15.22
C PHE A 180 27.56 18.07 -14.45
N LYS A 181 28.67 17.38 -14.70
CA LYS A 181 29.98 17.57 -14.04
C LYS A 181 29.93 17.54 -12.50
N VAL A 182 28.94 16.81 -11.95
CA VAL A 182 28.84 16.62 -10.50
C VAL A 182 29.97 15.71 -10.02
N LYS A 183 30.77 16.19 -9.07
CA LYS A 183 31.86 15.41 -8.47
C LYS A 183 31.30 14.42 -7.46
N VAL A 184 31.61 13.12 -7.66
CA VAL A 184 31.09 12.03 -6.82
C VAL A 184 32.22 11.04 -6.46
N PRO A 185 32.23 10.46 -5.23
CA PRO A 185 33.21 9.45 -4.84
C PRO A 185 32.88 8.07 -5.42
N ILE A 186 33.91 7.22 -5.54
CA ILE A 186 33.77 5.78 -5.77
C ILE A 186 33.87 5.08 -4.41
N LEU A 187 32.82 4.37 -4.01
CA LEU A 187 32.69 3.75 -2.70
C LEU A 187 32.47 2.23 -2.81
N ALA A 188 32.81 1.53 -1.72
CA ALA A 188 32.61 0.09 -1.60
C ALA A 188 31.33 -0.23 -0.81
N HIS A 189 30.51 -1.16 -1.31
CA HIS A 189 29.39 -1.71 -0.54
C HIS A 189 29.15 -3.19 -0.89
N PRO A 190 28.98 -4.10 0.11
CA PRO A 190 28.83 -5.53 -0.14
C PRO A 190 27.57 -5.92 -0.91
N ALA A 191 26.50 -5.10 -0.86
CA ALA A 191 25.28 -5.32 -1.63
C ALA A 191 25.42 -4.99 -3.13
N ALA A 192 26.55 -4.45 -3.60
CA ALA A 192 26.78 -4.25 -5.03
C ALA A 192 27.07 -5.60 -5.70
N GLU A 193 26.29 -5.92 -6.74
CA GLU A 193 26.36 -7.18 -7.48
C GLU A 193 27.48 -7.10 -8.53
N MET A 194 28.52 -7.94 -8.41
CA MET A 194 29.69 -7.93 -9.31
C MET A 194 29.36 -8.31 -10.75
N ASP A 195 28.33 -9.13 -10.94
CA ASP A 195 27.94 -9.70 -12.26
C ASP A 195 26.79 -8.92 -12.93
N LYS A 196 26.31 -7.84 -12.31
CA LYS A 196 25.23 -7.03 -12.85
C LYS A 196 25.78 -5.83 -13.60
N GLY A 197 25.49 -5.77 -14.91
CA GLY A 197 26.01 -4.72 -15.78
C GLY A 197 27.54 -4.64 -15.74
N ALA A 198 28.07 -3.44 -15.53
CA ALA A 198 29.50 -3.22 -15.40
C ALA A 198 30.09 -3.72 -14.06
N GLY A 199 29.28 -4.11 -13.07
CA GLY A 199 29.71 -4.44 -11.71
C GLY A 199 29.99 -3.21 -10.83
N ILE A 200 29.85 -2.02 -11.39
CA ILE A 200 29.85 -0.73 -10.70
C ILE A 200 28.59 0.03 -11.12
N ALA A 201 27.87 0.57 -10.15
CA ALA A 201 26.62 1.26 -10.37
C ALA A 201 26.66 2.70 -9.84
N MET A 202 25.91 3.61 -10.45
CA MET A 202 25.65 4.91 -9.84
C MET A 202 24.59 4.78 -8.76
N CYS A 203 24.83 5.36 -7.60
CA CYS A 203 23.83 5.60 -6.59
C CYS A 203 23.20 6.97 -6.82
N CYS A 204 21.90 7.00 -7.05
CA CYS A 204 21.12 8.23 -7.19
C CYS A 204 20.13 8.32 -6.06
N THR A 205 19.74 9.50 -5.63
CA THR A 205 18.70 9.63 -4.62
C THR A 205 17.38 10.04 -5.29
N PHE A 206 16.48 9.10 -5.70
CA PHE A 206 16.60 7.63 -5.53
C PHE A 206 16.16 6.95 -6.84
N GLY A 207 16.91 5.97 -7.30
CA GLY A 207 16.63 5.21 -8.51
C GLY A 207 15.85 3.92 -8.25
N ASP A 208 16.23 3.21 -7.19
CA ASP A 208 15.55 1.99 -6.70
C ASP A 208 15.76 1.79 -5.18
N VAL A 209 15.26 0.69 -4.64
CA VAL A 209 15.38 0.39 -3.19
C VAL A 209 16.82 0.12 -2.75
N THR A 210 17.69 -0.34 -3.65
CA THR A 210 19.11 -0.55 -3.36
C THR A 210 19.84 0.79 -3.16
N ASP A 211 19.45 1.82 -3.91
CA ASP A 211 19.96 3.17 -3.72
C ASP A 211 19.61 3.72 -2.32
N VAL A 212 18.44 3.37 -1.78
CA VAL A 212 18.02 3.78 -0.43
C VAL A 212 18.87 3.08 0.64
N GLU A 213 19.19 1.79 0.44
CA GLU A 213 20.09 1.03 1.32
C GLU A 213 21.48 1.67 1.34
N TRP A 214 22.10 1.88 0.18
CA TRP A 214 23.40 2.52 0.05
C TRP A 214 23.43 3.94 0.63
N TRP A 215 22.39 4.73 0.35
CA TRP A 215 22.25 6.08 0.90
C TRP A 215 22.28 6.08 2.43
N ARG A 216 21.51 5.20 3.06
CA ARG A 216 21.43 5.08 4.52
C ARG A 216 22.75 4.60 5.12
N ASP A 217 23.32 3.51 4.60
CA ASP A 217 24.46 2.84 5.18
C ASP A 217 25.75 3.65 4.99
N LEU A 218 25.89 4.32 3.86
CA LEU A 218 27.04 5.16 3.54
C LEU A 218 26.82 6.64 3.90
N LYS A 219 25.65 7.00 4.45
CA LYS A 219 25.27 8.38 4.83
C LYS A 219 25.47 9.38 3.69
N LEU A 220 24.99 9.02 2.50
CA LEU A 220 25.15 9.82 1.30
C LEU A 220 24.25 11.08 1.34
N PRO A 221 24.59 12.16 0.61
CA PRO A 221 23.74 13.33 0.51
C PRO A 221 22.42 13.00 -0.21
N THR A 222 21.34 13.71 0.14
CA THR A 222 20.04 13.58 -0.51
C THR A 222 19.92 14.60 -1.65
N ARG A 223 19.72 14.11 -2.88
CA ARG A 223 19.63 14.91 -4.12
C ARG A 223 18.33 14.59 -4.88
N PRO A 224 17.14 14.90 -4.33
CA PRO A 224 15.88 14.55 -4.96
C PRO A 224 15.62 15.44 -6.18
N ILE A 225 15.33 14.82 -7.32
CA ILE A 225 14.96 15.54 -8.56
C ILE A 225 13.60 15.11 -9.11
N ILE A 226 12.93 14.14 -8.51
CA ILE A 226 11.61 13.68 -8.91
C ILE A 226 10.56 14.20 -7.93
N GLN A 227 9.56 14.90 -8.44
CA GLN A 227 8.41 15.39 -7.68
C GLN A 227 7.34 14.31 -7.50
N ARG A 228 6.39 14.54 -6.58
CA ARG A 228 5.26 13.64 -6.31
C ARG A 228 4.39 13.32 -7.54
N ASN A 229 4.35 14.21 -8.52
CA ASN A 229 3.66 14.01 -9.80
C ASN A 229 4.50 13.24 -10.86
N GLY A 230 5.68 12.73 -10.48
CA GLY A 230 6.60 11.99 -11.34
C GLY A 230 7.33 12.86 -12.38
N ARG A 231 7.40 14.16 -12.16
CA ARG A 231 8.13 15.10 -13.02
C ARG A 231 9.43 15.52 -12.39
N ILE A 232 10.41 15.86 -13.22
CA ILE A 232 11.67 16.47 -12.78
C ILE A 232 11.34 17.84 -12.15
N VAL A 233 12.03 18.22 -11.07
CA VAL A 233 11.89 19.52 -10.41
C VAL A 233 12.11 20.66 -11.40
N MET A 234 11.45 21.81 -11.16
CA MET A 234 11.51 22.96 -12.06
C MET A 234 12.83 23.72 -11.94
N ASP A 235 13.30 23.85 -10.71
CA ASP A 235 14.50 24.62 -10.41
C ASP A 235 15.74 23.74 -10.54
N THR A 236 16.78 24.28 -11.16
CA THR A 236 18.06 23.58 -11.25
C THR A 236 18.70 23.49 -9.87
N PRO A 237 19.01 22.25 -9.40
CA PRO A 237 19.62 22.06 -8.09
C PRO A 237 20.98 22.74 -7.93
N ASP A 238 21.27 23.24 -6.72
CA ASP A 238 22.50 23.97 -6.42
C ASP A 238 23.79 23.13 -6.56
N TRP A 239 23.70 21.80 -6.41
CA TRP A 239 24.85 20.90 -6.60
C TRP A 239 25.28 20.74 -8.06
N ILE A 240 24.51 21.26 -9.04
CA ILE A 240 24.91 21.37 -10.44
C ILE A 240 25.51 22.75 -10.64
N GLU A 241 26.83 22.84 -10.47
CA GLU A 241 27.56 24.11 -10.54
C GLU A 241 27.99 24.47 -11.97
N ASP A 242 28.22 23.46 -12.82
CA ASP A 242 28.65 23.63 -14.22
C ASP A 242 27.58 24.34 -15.07
N PRO A 243 27.91 25.47 -15.72
CA PRO A 243 26.92 26.21 -16.51
C PRO A 243 26.26 25.38 -17.62
N ALA A 244 27.05 24.57 -18.34
CA ALA A 244 26.50 23.70 -19.41
C ALA A 244 25.61 22.61 -18.81
N GLY A 245 25.96 22.06 -17.64
CA GLY A 245 25.14 21.12 -16.90
C GLY A 245 23.81 21.71 -16.45
N ARG A 246 23.79 22.99 -16.04
CA ARG A 246 22.57 23.71 -15.70
C ARG A 246 21.64 23.91 -16.90
N GLU A 247 22.20 24.19 -18.08
CA GLU A 247 21.42 24.30 -19.33
C GLU A 247 20.79 22.97 -19.70
N VAL A 248 21.54 21.86 -19.64
CA VAL A 248 20.99 20.51 -19.87
C VAL A 248 19.90 20.16 -18.87
N PHE A 249 20.07 20.50 -17.58
CA PHE A 249 19.04 20.26 -16.57
C PHE A 249 17.77 21.04 -16.86
N ALA A 250 17.88 22.30 -17.26
CA ALA A 250 16.73 23.15 -17.60
C ALA A 250 15.89 22.56 -18.76
N GLU A 251 16.50 21.89 -19.72
CA GLU A 251 15.78 21.18 -20.79
C GLU A 251 14.91 20.01 -20.24
N THR A 252 15.30 19.42 -19.10
CA THR A 252 14.56 18.31 -18.45
C THR A 252 13.54 18.78 -17.43
N ALA A 253 13.64 20.01 -16.93
CA ALA A 253 12.79 20.57 -15.90
C ALA A 253 11.29 20.46 -16.26
N GLY A 254 10.47 20.00 -15.31
CA GLY A 254 9.03 19.79 -15.47
C GLY A 254 8.63 18.64 -16.42
N LYS A 255 9.57 17.94 -17.04
CA LYS A 255 9.29 16.78 -17.89
C LYS A 255 9.05 15.53 -17.04
N THR A 256 8.32 14.56 -17.60
CA THR A 256 8.23 13.23 -17.00
C THR A 256 9.59 12.53 -17.05
N THR A 257 9.85 11.58 -16.14
CA THR A 257 11.08 10.77 -16.15
C THR A 257 11.33 10.13 -17.51
N PHE A 258 10.28 9.66 -18.20
CA PHE A 258 10.38 9.11 -19.56
C PHE A 258 10.86 10.12 -20.60
N SER A 259 10.29 11.34 -20.59
CA SER A 259 10.69 12.40 -21.54
C SER A 259 12.08 12.93 -21.25
N ALA A 260 12.42 13.09 -19.96
CA ALA A 260 13.75 13.50 -19.52
C ALA A 260 14.83 12.49 -19.94
N ARG A 261 14.55 11.18 -19.79
CA ARG A 261 15.45 10.10 -20.24
C ARG A 261 15.83 10.24 -21.70
N LYS A 262 14.85 10.49 -22.57
CA LYS A 262 15.11 10.68 -23.99
C LYS A 262 16.07 11.85 -24.24
N ILE A 263 15.81 13.00 -23.61
CA ILE A 263 16.69 14.19 -23.73
C ILE A 263 18.10 13.86 -23.27
N ILE A 264 18.25 13.23 -22.10
CA ILE A 264 19.56 12.89 -21.55
C ILE A 264 20.33 11.91 -22.45
N VAL A 265 19.66 10.88 -22.98
CA VAL A 265 20.29 9.92 -23.90
C VAL A 265 20.78 10.62 -25.17
N ASP A 266 20.00 11.54 -25.75
CA ASP A 266 20.40 12.31 -26.91
C ASP A 266 21.62 13.19 -26.60
N LYS A 267 21.65 13.86 -25.45
CA LYS A 267 22.79 14.68 -24.98
C LYS A 267 24.04 13.84 -24.70
N LEU A 268 23.90 12.65 -24.10
CA LEU A 268 25.03 11.71 -23.90
C LEU A 268 25.63 11.24 -25.20
N ARG A 269 24.81 11.08 -26.25
CA ARG A 269 25.28 10.73 -27.59
C ARG A 269 26.03 11.90 -28.23
N GLU A 270 25.51 13.12 -28.10
CA GLU A 270 26.15 14.35 -28.56
C GLU A 270 27.50 14.62 -27.91
N SER A 271 27.61 14.40 -26.60
CA SER A 271 28.87 14.60 -25.81
C SER A 271 29.89 13.48 -25.99
N GLY A 272 29.53 12.34 -26.57
CA GLY A 272 30.38 11.17 -26.68
C GLY A 272 30.55 10.39 -25.36
N ASP A 273 29.71 10.64 -24.37
CA ASP A 273 29.74 9.94 -23.09
C ASP A 273 28.79 8.71 -23.05
N LEU A 274 28.04 8.44 -24.13
CA LEU A 274 27.31 7.19 -24.36
C LEU A 274 28.19 6.24 -25.17
N ASP A 275 28.56 5.09 -24.59
CA ASP A 275 29.36 4.07 -25.26
C ASP A 275 28.48 3.03 -25.96
N GLY A 276 28.38 3.16 -27.28
CA GLY A 276 27.53 2.29 -28.11
C GLY A 276 26.04 2.64 -28.06
N GLU A 277 25.22 1.79 -28.68
CA GLU A 277 23.77 1.93 -28.65
C GLU A 277 23.15 1.26 -27.39
N PRO A 278 22.07 1.82 -26.84
CA PRO A 278 21.38 1.24 -25.69
C PRO A 278 20.91 -0.20 -25.94
N THR A 279 21.25 -1.11 -25.05
CA THR A 279 20.91 -2.54 -25.17
C THR A 279 19.56 -2.85 -24.55
N PRO A 280 18.61 -3.45 -25.29
CA PRO A 280 17.31 -3.82 -24.75
C PRO A 280 17.45 -4.79 -23.56
N THR A 281 16.64 -4.57 -22.53
CA THR A 281 16.57 -5.44 -21.35
C THR A 281 15.16 -5.54 -20.82
N LYS A 282 14.93 -6.55 -20.01
CA LYS A 282 13.72 -6.70 -19.20
C LYS A 282 14.13 -6.91 -17.75
N ARG A 283 13.52 -6.19 -16.85
CA ARG A 283 13.80 -6.28 -15.43
C ARG A 283 12.51 -6.38 -14.61
N MET A 284 12.58 -7.04 -13.48
CA MET A 284 11.53 -6.99 -12.48
C MET A 284 11.49 -5.59 -11.89
N THR A 285 10.33 -4.97 -11.93
CA THR A 285 10.11 -3.58 -11.48
C THR A 285 8.90 -3.54 -10.57
N ASN A 286 8.98 -2.74 -9.52
CA ASN A 286 7.90 -2.61 -8.56
C ASN A 286 6.79 -1.69 -9.09
N PHE A 287 5.57 -2.17 -8.96
CA PHE A 287 4.33 -1.45 -9.22
C PHE A 287 3.47 -1.42 -7.96
N TYR A 288 2.65 -0.43 -7.85
CA TYR A 288 1.49 -0.51 -6.98
C TYR A 288 0.51 -1.55 -7.55
N GLU A 289 -0.05 -2.44 -6.74
CA GLU A 289 -0.94 -3.52 -7.20
C GLU A 289 -2.13 -3.04 -8.05
N LYS A 290 -2.58 -1.78 -7.84
CA LYS A 290 -3.65 -1.12 -8.59
C LYS A 290 -3.13 -0.13 -9.65
N GLY A 291 -1.80 0.05 -9.73
CA GLY A 291 -1.14 1.01 -10.61
C GLY A 291 -0.70 0.39 -11.94
N ASP A 292 -0.64 1.23 -12.97
CA ASP A 292 -0.22 0.83 -14.33
C ASP A 292 1.19 1.35 -14.67
N LYS A 293 1.82 2.12 -13.78
CA LYS A 293 3.16 2.69 -13.96
C LYS A 293 4.13 2.15 -12.92
N PRO A 294 5.42 2.03 -13.26
CA PRO A 294 6.47 1.78 -12.27
C PRO A 294 6.44 2.81 -11.16
N LEU A 295 6.70 2.34 -9.93
CA LEU A 295 6.85 3.22 -8.79
C LEU A 295 8.13 4.04 -8.89
N GLU A 296 8.06 5.27 -8.43
CA GLU A 296 9.21 6.13 -8.17
C GLU A 296 9.54 6.13 -6.68
N ILE A 297 10.72 6.61 -6.31
CA ILE A 297 11.06 6.86 -4.91
C ILE A 297 11.06 8.37 -4.69
N VAL A 298 10.24 8.81 -3.74
CA VAL A 298 10.07 10.22 -3.41
C VAL A 298 10.29 10.42 -1.92
N THR A 299 11.08 11.42 -1.57
CA THR A 299 11.24 11.83 -0.18
C THR A 299 9.98 12.56 0.27
N SER A 300 9.35 12.05 1.31
CA SER A 300 8.15 12.63 1.88
C SER A 300 8.00 12.24 3.34
N ARG A 301 7.35 13.12 4.11
CA ARG A 301 7.00 12.85 5.49
C ARG A 301 5.86 11.86 5.55
N GLN A 302 6.06 10.75 6.25
CA GLN A 302 5.11 9.65 6.33
C GLN A 302 5.00 9.11 7.75
N TRP A 303 3.85 8.53 8.08
CA TRP A 303 3.62 7.80 9.32
C TRP A 303 3.96 6.33 9.16
N TYR A 304 4.68 5.80 10.14
CA TYR A 304 5.09 4.41 10.22
C TYR A 304 4.59 3.78 11.52
N LEU A 305 4.35 2.47 11.48
CA LEU A 305 4.09 1.64 12.64
C LEU A 305 5.15 0.53 12.68
N LYS A 306 5.76 0.32 13.85
CA LYS A 306 6.70 -0.78 14.06
C LYS A 306 6.01 -2.11 13.81
N ASN A 307 6.65 -2.96 13.02
CA ASN A 307 6.15 -4.28 12.63
C ASN A 307 7.27 -5.34 12.60
N GLY A 308 8.43 -5.04 13.20
CA GLY A 308 9.60 -5.91 13.18
C GLY A 308 10.51 -5.75 11.96
N GLY A 309 10.21 -4.83 11.02
CA GLY A 309 11.05 -4.60 9.85
C GLY A 309 12.38 -3.90 10.17
N THR A 310 12.42 -3.12 11.25
CA THR A 310 13.63 -2.45 11.76
C THR A 310 14.03 -2.91 13.16
N ASP A 311 13.19 -3.67 13.85
CA ASP A 311 13.41 -4.18 15.21
C ASP A 311 13.49 -5.70 15.21
N ALA A 312 14.71 -6.23 15.29
CA ALA A 312 14.97 -7.67 15.28
C ALA A 312 14.33 -8.43 16.44
N LYS A 313 14.13 -7.77 17.60
CA LYS A 313 13.46 -8.37 18.75
C LYS A 313 11.97 -8.54 18.47
N LEU A 314 11.30 -7.48 18.00
CA LEU A 314 9.89 -7.54 17.62
C LEU A 314 9.68 -8.54 16.48
N ASN A 315 10.59 -8.60 15.49
CA ASN A 315 10.55 -9.58 14.41
C ASN A 315 10.54 -11.02 14.95
N ALA A 316 11.45 -11.34 15.89
CA ALA A 316 11.49 -12.66 16.53
C ALA A 316 10.21 -12.95 17.34
N GLU A 317 9.68 -11.98 18.06
CA GLU A 317 8.43 -12.12 18.81
C GLU A 317 7.24 -12.40 17.87
N LEU A 318 7.16 -11.76 16.71
CA LEU A 318 6.11 -11.99 15.72
C LEU A 318 6.24 -13.37 15.03
N ILE A 319 7.46 -13.87 14.84
CA ILE A 319 7.68 -15.26 14.40
C ILE A 319 7.13 -16.25 15.43
N GLU A 320 7.40 -16.04 16.73
CA GLU A 320 6.85 -16.90 17.79
C GLU A 320 5.31 -16.85 17.82
N ARG A 321 4.69 -15.67 17.63
CA ARG A 321 3.23 -15.58 17.46
C ARG A 321 2.71 -16.42 16.29
N GLY A 322 3.45 -16.44 15.18
CA GLY A 322 3.12 -17.30 14.04
C GLY A 322 3.18 -18.81 14.35
N LYS A 323 4.04 -19.21 15.29
CA LYS A 323 4.10 -20.62 15.77
C LYS A 323 2.97 -20.98 16.74
N GLU A 324 2.53 -20.02 17.55
CA GLU A 324 1.37 -20.18 18.46
C GLU A 324 0.05 -20.28 17.69
N LEU A 325 -0.06 -19.61 16.52
CA LEU A 325 -1.26 -19.58 15.70
C LEU A 325 -1.45 -20.93 14.95
N GLU A 326 -2.62 -21.54 15.10
CA GLU A 326 -2.97 -22.74 14.35
C GLU A 326 -3.45 -22.43 12.94
N PHE A 327 -2.63 -22.77 11.95
CA PHE A 327 -2.96 -22.59 10.52
C PHE A 327 -3.70 -23.80 9.95
N HIS A 328 -4.78 -23.54 9.22
CA HIS A 328 -5.54 -24.55 8.48
C HIS A 328 -5.56 -24.23 6.98
N PRO A 329 -4.72 -24.91 6.17
CA PRO A 329 -3.79 -25.98 6.53
C PRO A 329 -2.47 -25.44 7.12
N ASP A 330 -1.79 -26.29 7.90
CA ASP A 330 -0.56 -25.94 8.62
C ASP A 330 0.57 -25.42 7.72
N PHE A 331 0.71 -25.93 6.50
CA PHE A 331 1.75 -25.48 5.57
C PHE A 331 1.66 -24.00 5.19
N MET A 332 0.52 -23.34 5.41
CA MET A 332 0.36 -21.90 5.15
C MET A 332 1.11 -21.02 6.15
N ARG A 333 1.53 -21.56 7.30
CA ARG A 333 2.39 -20.86 8.26
C ARG A 333 3.69 -20.38 7.62
N VAL A 334 4.28 -21.17 6.71
CA VAL A 334 5.51 -20.82 6.00
C VAL A 334 5.38 -19.50 5.23
N ARG A 335 4.18 -19.18 4.70
CA ARG A 335 3.95 -17.90 4.01
C ARG A 335 3.97 -16.71 4.98
N TYR A 336 3.45 -16.90 6.19
CA TYR A 336 3.53 -15.90 7.25
C TYR A 336 4.98 -15.69 7.70
N GLU A 337 5.70 -16.77 8.02
CA GLU A 337 7.10 -16.72 8.45
C GLU A 337 8.00 -16.07 7.39
N ASN A 338 7.86 -16.47 6.11
CA ASN A 338 8.61 -15.86 5.00
C ASN A 338 8.33 -14.36 4.85
N TRP A 339 7.09 -13.94 5.10
CA TRP A 339 6.75 -12.52 5.08
C TRP A 339 7.44 -11.76 6.21
N VAL A 340 7.39 -12.27 7.44
CA VAL A 340 8.03 -11.62 8.60
C VAL A 340 9.55 -11.54 8.44
N HIS A 341 10.19 -12.62 7.96
CA HIS A 341 11.62 -12.61 7.66
C HIS A 341 12.00 -11.68 6.50
N GLY A 342 11.10 -11.47 5.55
CA GLY A 342 11.32 -10.62 4.38
C GLY A 342 11.00 -9.13 4.60
N LEU A 343 10.62 -8.71 5.81
CA LEU A 343 10.40 -7.31 6.11
C LEU A 343 11.71 -6.52 6.05
N ASN A 344 11.69 -5.40 5.33
CA ASN A 344 12.86 -4.54 5.13
C ASN A 344 12.68 -3.11 5.66
N GLY A 345 11.58 -2.86 6.38
CA GLY A 345 11.24 -1.58 7.00
C GLY A 345 9.95 -1.68 7.78
N ASP A 346 9.65 -0.66 8.58
CA ASP A 346 8.41 -0.58 9.32
C ASP A 346 7.22 -0.29 8.41
N TRP A 347 6.03 -0.60 8.89
CA TRP A 347 4.82 -0.47 8.10
C TRP A 347 4.44 0.99 7.86
N LEU A 348 4.52 1.43 6.61
CA LEU A 348 4.07 2.75 6.15
C LEU A 348 2.53 2.78 6.15
N ILE A 349 1.95 3.55 7.08
CA ILE A 349 0.50 3.57 7.33
C ILE A 349 -0.21 4.83 6.83
N SER A 350 0.50 5.86 6.35
CA SER A 350 -0.12 7.08 5.81
C SER A 350 -0.42 6.97 4.31
N ARG A 351 -1.55 7.55 3.90
CA ARG A 351 -1.98 7.63 2.51
C ARG A 351 -2.49 9.03 2.20
N GLN A 352 -2.09 9.56 1.05
CA GLN A 352 -2.50 10.87 0.54
C GLN A 352 -3.81 10.72 -0.22
N ARG A 353 -4.89 10.48 0.53
CA ARG A 353 -6.24 10.28 0.03
C ARG A 353 -7.24 11.06 0.86
N PHE A 354 -8.46 11.26 0.33
CA PHE A 354 -9.49 12.07 0.99
C PHE A 354 -10.51 11.22 1.75
N PHE A 355 -10.76 9.99 1.32
CA PHE A 355 -11.71 9.10 1.97
C PHE A 355 -11.00 7.95 2.68
N GLY A 356 -11.17 7.86 3.97
CA GLY A 356 -10.57 6.89 4.89
C GLY A 356 -10.58 7.41 6.31
N VAL A 357 -9.93 6.69 7.23
CA VAL A 357 -9.80 7.10 8.63
C VAL A 357 -8.67 8.12 8.76
N PRO A 358 -8.95 9.39 9.13
CA PRO A 358 -7.90 10.41 9.30
C PRO A 358 -7.02 10.13 10.51
N PHE A 359 -5.75 10.58 10.45
CA PHE A 359 -4.91 10.66 11.64
C PHE A 359 -5.45 11.76 12.56
N PRO A 360 -5.70 11.48 13.85
CA PRO A 360 -6.34 12.44 14.75
C PRO A 360 -5.33 13.44 15.33
N LEU A 361 -4.67 14.23 14.47
CA LEU A 361 -3.56 15.08 14.86
C LEU A 361 -3.62 16.46 14.21
N TRP A 362 -3.06 17.43 14.92
CA TRP A 362 -2.71 18.76 14.39
C TRP A 362 -1.26 19.07 14.73
N TYR A 363 -0.71 20.08 14.10
CA TYR A 363 0.64 20.57 14.35
C TYR A 363 0.59 22.06 14.72
N PRO A 364 1.32 22.50 15.76
CA PRO A 364 1.48 23.91 16.03
C PRO A 364 2.15 24.60 14.83
N VAL A 365 1.72 25.81 14.50
CA VAL A 365 2.34 26.63 13.47
C VAL A 365 3.17 27.72 14.14
N ASN A 366 4.47 27.76 13.86
CA ASN A 366 5.37 28.71 14.46
C ASN A 366 5.14 30.16 13.93
N ALA A 367 5.86 31.15 14.47
CA ALA A 367 5.75 32.52 14.06
C ALA A 367 6.14 32.80 12.59
N SER A 368 6.93 31.90 11.98
CA SER A 368 7.30 31.94 10.56
C SER A 368 6.27 31.30 9.62
N GLY A 369 5.20 30.70 10.19
CA GLY A 369 4.17 30.02 9.42
C GLY A 369 4.49 28.55 9.10
N GLU A 370 5.52 27.96 9.73
CA GLU A 370 5.93 26.58 9.50
C GLU A 370 5.35 25.65 10.57
N PRO A 371 4.82 24.47 10.20
CA PRO A 371 4.34 23.48 11.14
C PRO A 371 5.47 22.84 11.95
N ASP A 372 5.25 22.68 13.25
CA ASP A 372 6.13 21.90 14.14
C ASP A 372 5.68 20.44 14.15
N TYR A 373 6.29 19.65 13.29
CA TYR A 373 5.97 18.22 13.15
C TYR A 373 6.51 17.35 14.30
N ASP A 374 7.45 17.86 15.08
CA ASP A 374 8.06 17.09 16.18
C ASP A 374 7.17 17.11 17.44
N HIS A 375 6.24 18.05 17.53
CA HIS A 375 5.33 18.23 18.67
C HIS A 375 3.86 18.22 18.23
N PRO A 376 3.32 17.10 17.74
CA PRO A 376 1.93 17.02 17.31
C PRO A 376 0.96 17.24 18.47
N ILE A 377 -0.12 17.96 18.21
CA ILE A 377 -1.23 18.15 19.15
C ILE A 377 -2.16 16.95 18.99
N THR A 378 -2.39 16.20 20.09
CA THR A 378 -3.26 15.04 20.12
C THR A 378 -4.54 15.33 20.92
N PRO A 379 -5.70 14.79 20.51
CA PRO A 379 -6.93 14.87 21.29
C PRO A 379 -6.93 13.89 22.46
N SER A 380 -7.82 14.08 23.42
CA SER A 380 -8.20 13.06 24.39
C SER A 380 -9.02 11.94 23.72
N GLU A 381 -8.97 10.70 24.25
CA GLU A 381 -9.65 9.54 23.66
C GLU A 381 -11.19 9.67 23.63
N ASP A 382 -11.78 10.45 24.51
CA ASP A 382 -13.22 10.68 24.60
C ASP A 382 -13.77 11.57 23.46
N ARG A 383 -12.90 12.37 22.83
CA ARG A 383 -13.28 13.18 21.67
C ARG A 383 -13.33 12.40 20.34
N LEU A 384 -12.80 11.19 20.32
CA LEU A 384 -12.74 10.38 19.10
C LEU A 384 -14.13 9.87 18.67
N PRO A 385 -14.40 9.71 17.36
CA PRO A 385 -13.48 10.00 16.23
C PRO A 385 -13.48 11.47 15.88
N ILE A 386 -12.36 11.94 15.33
CA ILE A 386 -12.20 13.31 14.81
C ILE A 386 -11.62 13.32 13.40
N ASP A 387 -11.95 14.36 12.64
CA ASP A 387 -11.28 14.72 11.40
C ASP A 387 -10.54 16.07 11.61
N PRO A 388 -9.21 16.09 11.73
CA PRO A 388 -8.47 17.30 12.05
C PRO A 388 -8.60 18.42 11.00
N THR A 389 -9.05 18.06 9.78
CA THR A 389 -9.32 19.07 8.72
C THR A 389 -10.62 19.83 8.93
N ILE A 390 -11.48 19.38 9.85
CA ILE A 390 -12.78 19.97 10.18
C ILE A 390 -12.80 20.38 11.66
N ASP A 391 -12.30 19.51 12.54
CA ASP A 391 -12.27 19.73 13.98
C ASP A 391 -11.09 20.62 14.39
N VAL A 392 -11.21 21.25 15.56
CA VAL A 392 -10.14 22.10 16.13
C VAL A 392 -9.54 21.42 17.37
N PRO A 393 -8.23 21.62 17.64
CA PRO A 393 -7.63 21.11 18.88
C PRO A 393 -8.13 21.88 20.10
N GLU A 394 -8.01 21.27 21.29
CA GLU A 394 -8.39 21.94 22.54
C GLU A 394 -7.56 23.20 22.78
N GLY A 395 -8.23 24.26 23.19
CA GLY A 395 -7.60 25.55 23.42
C GLY A 395 -7.39 26.43 22.18
N TYR A 396 -7.84 25.97 21.02
CA TYR A 396 -7.81 26.73 19.76
C TYR A 396 -9.22 26.97 19.22
N ASP A 397 -9.33 27.94 18.33
CA ASP A 397 -10.54 28.19 17.53
C ASP A 397 -10.24 28.15 16.03
N GLU A 398 -11.28 28.12 15.20
CA GLU A 398 -11.14 27.95 13.73
C GLU A 398 -10.38 29.10 13.07
N SER A 399 -10.36 30.30 13.64
CA SER A 399 -9.60 31.44 13.10
C SER A 399 -8.08 31.27 13.19
N GLN A 400 -7.64 30.32 14.03
CA GLN A 400 -6.23 29.98 14.23
C GLN A 400 -5.74 28.86 13.29
N ARG A 401 -6.59 28.34 12.42
CA ARG A 401 -6.24 27.31 11.44
C ARG A 401 -5.34 27.89 10.35
N ASP A 402 -4.22 27.22 10.09
CA ASP A 402 -3.24 27.53 9.04
C ASP A 402 -2.65 28.95 9.11
N VAL A 403 -2.59 29.55 10.31
CA VAL A 403 -1.98 30.86 10.54
C VAL A 403 -0.81 30.79 11.52
N PRO A 404 0.17 31.71 11.45
CA PRO A 404 1.26 31.75 12.42
C PRO A 404 0.77 31.89 13.87
N GLY A 405 1.33 31.06 14.75
CA GLY A 405 0.92 30.99 16.16
C GLY A 405 -0.36 30.15 16.39
N GLY A 406 -0.93 29.58 15.36
CA GLY A 406 -2.08 28.69 15.42
C GLY A 406 -1.72 27.23 15.21
N PHE A 407 -2.51 26.54 14.42
CA PHE A 407 -2.34 25.11 14.14
C PHE A 407 -2.65 24.77 12.68
N THR A 408 -2.12 23.64 12.22
CA THR A 408 -2.50 23.04 10.94
C THR A 408 -2.88 21.58 11.14
N ALA A 409 -3.78 21.04 10.30
CA ALA A 409 -4.26 19.67 10.37
C ALA A 409 -3.28 18.68 9.73
N GLU A 410 -3.16 17.47 10.29
CA GLU A 410 -2.70 16.32 9.51
C GLU A 410 -3.71 16.04 8.38
N LYS A 411 -3.22 15.95 7.14
CA LYS A 411 -4.05 15.83 5.93
C LYS A 411 -4.14 14.40 5.41
N ASP A 412 -3.20 13.56 5.83
CA ASP A 412 -3.15 12.17 5.43
C ASP A 412 -4.21 11.34 6.18
N ILE A 413 -4.58 10.24 5.56
CA ILE A 413 -5.43 9.23 6.18
C ILE A 413 -4.65 7.94 6.41
N MET A 414 -5.14 7.11 7.31
CA MET A 414 -4.57 5.81 7.55
C MET A 414 -4.80 4.87 6.38
N ASP A 415 -3.86 3.99 6.12
CA ASP A 415 -4.02 2.82 5.27
C ASP A 415 -5.27 2.02 5.70
N THR A 416 -6.03 1.53 4.75
CA THR A 416 -7.23 0.72 5.03
C THR A 416 -6.89 -0.52 5.87
N TRP A 417 -5.70 -1.10 5.70
CA TRP A 417 -5.25 -2.22 6.50
C TRP A 417 -4.97 -1.84 7.96
N ALA A 418 -4.67 -0.57 8.26
CA ALA A 418 -4.53 -0.10 9.63
C ALA A 418 -5.84 -0.17 10.42
N THR A 419 -6.99 0.05 9.78
CA THR A 419 -8.31 -0.16 10.39
C THR A 419 -8.70 -1.65 10.34
N SER A 420 -8.48 -2.32 9.21
CA SER A 420 -8.83 -3.74 9.03
C SER A 420 -8.07 -4.66 9.99
N SER A 421 -6.84 -4.30 10.36
CA SER A 421 -6.02 -5.03 11.34
C SER A 421 -6.58 -4.97 12.76
N LEU A 422 -7.53 -4.09 13.05
CA LEU A 422 -8.21 -3.96 14.33
C LEU A 422 -9.60 -4.61 14.34
N THR A 423 -9.95 -5.40 13.33
CA THR A 423 -11.26 -6.08 13.28
C THR A 423 -11.60 -6.84 14.57
N PRO A 424 -10.70 -7.62 15.19
CA PRO A 424 -11.01 -8.25 16.47
C PRO A 424 -11.37 -7.25 17.56
N GLN A 425 -10.64 -6.16 17.69
CA GLN A 425 -10.90 -5.11 18.67
C GLN A 425 -12.21 -4.35 18.37
N ILE A 426 -12.51 -4.10 17.09
CA ILE A 426 -13.75 -3.44 16.68
C ILE A 426 -14.97 -4.27 17.06
N VAL A 427 -15.00 -5.56 16.69
CA VAL A 427 -16.18 -6.41 16.92
C VAL A 427 -16.37 -6.82 18.38
N THR A 428 -15.33 -6.74 19.18
CA THR A 428 -15.37 -7.04 20.62
C THR A 428 -15.51 -5.79 21.48
N HIS A 429 -15.70 -4.62 20.89
CA HIS A 429 -15.83 -3.32 21.56
C HIS A 429 -14.66 -2.98 22.49
N TRP A 430 -13.42 -3.26 22.02
CA TRP A 430 -12.20 -3.00 22.78
C TRP A 430 -12.11 -1.55 23.26
N ALA A 431 -11.70 -1.40 24.54
CA ALA A 431 -11.45 -0.12 25.18
C ALA A 431 -12.66 0.84 25.23
N GLU A 432 -13.88 0.33 25.07
CA GLU A 432 -15.09 1.09 25.41
C GLU A 432 -15.30 1.14 26.93
N PRO A 433 -15.82 2.25 27.48
CA PRO A 433 -15.86 2.46 28.94
C PRO A 433 -16.96 1.69 29.66
N ASP A 434 -18.01 1.26 28.97
CA ASP A 434 -19.17 0.62 29.56
C ASP A 434 -18.92 -0.85 29.92
N GLU A 435 -19.63 -1.35 30.96
CA GLU A 435 -19.42 -2.69 31.48
C GLU A 435 -19.82 -3.82 30.52
N ALA A 436 -20.80 -3.58 29.61
CA ALA A 436 -21.22 -4.58 28.63
C ALA A 436 -20.13 -4.80 27.59
N SER A 437 -19.52 -3.72 27.07
CA SER A 437 -18.39 -3.77 26.14
C SER A 437 -17.17 -4.43 26.79
N LYS A 438 -16.86 -4.12 28.04
CA LYS A 438 -15.76 -4.77 28.79
C LYS A 438 -16.00 -6.27 28.94
N ALA A 439 -17.23 -6.68 29.28
CA ALA A 439 -17.60 -8.08 29.40
C ALA A 439 -17.54 -8.81 28.07
N LEU A 440 -17.99 -8.18 26.98
CA LEU A 440 -17.90 -8.72 25.62
C LEU A 440 -16.43 -8.94 25.23
N PHE A 441 -15.58 -7.93 25.39
CA PHE A 441 -14.15 -8.05 25.10
C PHE A 441 -13.50 -9.17 25.92
N ALA A 442 -13.72 -9.21 27.20
CA ALA A 442 -13.13 -10.22 28.09
C ALA A 442 -13.58 -11.66 27.79
N SER A 443 -14.78 -11.85 27.22
CA SER A 443 -15.32 -13.17 26.87
C SER A 443 -14.98 -13.63 25.47
N THR A 444 -14.63 -12.72 24.53
CA THR A 444 -14.50 -13.02 23.10
C THR A 444 -13.14 -12.68 22.50
N PHE A 445 -12.27 -11.96 23.22
CA PHE A 445 -10.91 -11.67 22.76
C PHE A 445 -9.87 -12.40 23.65
N PRO A 446 -8.91 -13.15 23.08
CA PRO A 446 -8.76 -13.49 21.65
C PRO A 446 -9.95 -14.27 21.08
N MET A 447 -10.22 -14.07 19.78
CA MET A 447 -11.29 -14.79 19.08
C MET A 447 -10.86 -16.22 18.75
N ASP A 448 -11.81 -17.06 18.29
CA ASP A 448 -11.50 -18.46 17.98
C ASP A 448 -10.91 -18.63 16.58
N LEU A 449 -11.59 -18.11 15.56
CA LEU A 449 -11.32 -18.47 14.18
C LEU A 449 -11.29 -17.27 13.24
N ARG A 450 -10.30 -17.27 12.33
CA ARG A 450 -10.16 -16.30 11.25
C ARG A 450 -10.16 -16.99 9.88
N PRO A 451 -11.29 -17.00 9.13
CA PRO A 451 -11.31 -17.39 7.71
C PRO A 451 -10.85 -16.24 6.82
N GLN A 452 -9.94 -16.54 5.89
CA GLN A 452 -9.49 -15.58 4.87
C GLN A 452 -8.84 -16.24 3.66
N GLY A 453 -8.60 -15.47 2.59
CA GLY A 453 -7.80 -15.89 1.44
C GLY A 453 -6.30 -15.85 1.73
N GLN A 454 -5.53 -16.67 1.04
CA GLN A 454 -4.07 -16.71 1.16
C GLN A 454 -3.37 -15.44 0.68
N ASP A 455 -4.00 -14.65 -0.17
CA ASP A 455 -3.47 -13.42 -0.77
C ASP A 455 -3.36 -12.25 0.21
N ILE A 456 -4.11 -12.30 1.32
CA ILE A 456 -4.09 -11.27 2.36
C ILE A 456 -3.36 -11.69 3.65
N ILE A 457 -2.54 -12.75 3.61
CA ILE A 457 -1.68 -13.13 4.76
C ILE A 457 -0.73 -11.99 5.12
N ARG A 458 -0.09 -11.37 4.13
CA ARG A 458 0.89 -10.30 4.34
C ARG A 458 0.27 -8.96 4.73
N THR A 459 -1.00 -8.76 4.46
CA THR A 459 -1.73 -7.53 4.76
C THR A 459 -2.63 -7.70 5.98
N TRP A 460 -3.70 -8.48 5.89
CA TRP A 460 -4.68 -8.59 6.97
C TRP A 460 -4.23 -9.47 8.12
N LEU A 461 -3.78 -10.72 7.85
CA LEU A 461 -3.40 -11.64 8.93
C LEU A 461 -2.22 -11.11 9.71
N PHE A 462 -1.11 -10.81 9.03
CA PHE A 462 0.11 -10.33 9.68
C PHE A 462 -0.13 -9.04 10.46
N SER A 463 -0.76 -8.03 9.83
CA SER A 463 -1.01 -6.75 10.51
C SER A 463 -1.93 -6.88 11.72
N THR A 464 -2.90 -7.83 11.69
CA THR A 464 -3.76 -8.08 12.87
C THR A 464 -3.00 -8.75 14.00
N VAL A 465 -2.11 -9.69 13.69
CA VAL A 465 -1.23 -10.32 14.70
C VAL A 465 -0.29 -9.27 15.31
N ASP A 466 0.33 -8.44 14.48
CA ASP A 466 1.19 -7.35 14.93
C ASP A 466 0.44 -6.38 15.87
N ARG A 467 -0.74 -5.90 15.47
CA ARG A 467 -1.54 -4.97 16.27
C ARG A 467 -1.98 -5.57 17.59
N ALA A 468 -2.41 -6.84 17.61
CA ALA A 468 -2.77 -7.53 18.83
C ALA A 468 -1.55 -7.79 19.72
N HIS A 469 -0.40 -8.10 19.14
CA HIS A 469 0.84 -8.24 19.89
C HIS A 469 1.29 -6.93 20.53
N LEU A 470 1.28 -5.81 19.80
CA LEU A 470 1.66 -4.50 20.33
C LEU A 470 0.73 -4.05 21.45
N GLU A 471 -0.58 -4.21 21.31
CA GLU A 471 -1.56 -3.71 22.26
C GLU A 471 -1.85 -4.68 23.42
N ASN A 472 -2.08 -5.97 23.10
CA ASN A 472 -2.62 -6.95 24.04
C ASN A 472 -1.61 -8.02 24.44
N LYS A 473 -0.43 -8.06 23.81
CA LYS A 473 0.63 -9.08 24.02
C LYS A 473 0.17 -10.52 23.81
N CYS A 474 -0.81 -10.74 22.93
CA CYS A 474 -1.35 -12.06 22.60
C CYS A 474 -1.70 -12.17 21.13
N LEU A 475 -2.16 -13.35 20.68
CA LEU A 475 -2.77 -13.54 19.38
C LEU A 475 -4.17 -12.92 19.33
N PRO A 476 -4.64 -12.44 18.18
CA PRO A 476 -6.00 -11.92 18.01
C PRO A 476 -7.05 -13.03 17.89
N TRP A 477 -6.66 -14.26 17.49
CA TRP A 477 -7.48 -15.48 17.39
C TRP A 477 -6.59 -16.72 17.47
N ALA A 478 -7.18 -17.86 17.82
CA ALA A 478 -6.45 -19.12 17.98
C ALA A 478 -6.17 -19.82 16.63
N HIS A 479 -7.11 -19.71 15.68
CA HIS A 479 -7.07 -20.45 14.41
C HIS A 479 -7.19 -19.52 13.22
N ALA A 480 -6.39 -19.77 12.16
CA ALA A 480 -6.50 -19.12 10.86
C ALA A 480 -6.83 -20.15 9.77
N THR A 481 -8.01 -20.02 9.14
CA THR A 481 -8.42 -20.88 8.02
C THR A 481 -8.15 -20.16 6.71
N LEU A 482 -7.32 -20.77 5.85
CA LEU A 482 -6.84 -20.15 4.63
C LEU A 482 -7.37 -20.85 3.39
N SER A 483 -7.99 -20.11 2.50
CA SER A 483 -8.42 -20.58 1.18
C SER A 483 -7.40 -20.21 0.10
N GLY A 484 -7.33 -21.02 -0.96
CA GLY A 484 -6.66 -20.67 -2.21
C GLY A 484 -7.47 -19.66 -3.03
N TRP A 485 -7.00 -19.38 -4.24
CA TRP A 485 -7.73 -18.54 -5.19
C TRP A 485 -8.85 -19.31 -5.88
N ILE A 486 -9.86 -18.57 -6.34
CA ILE A 486 -10.82 -19.06 -7.32
C ILE A 486 -10.26 -18.74 -8.71
N LEU A 487 -10.07 -19.79 -9.49
CA LEU A 487 -9.57 -19.73 -10.86
C LEU A 487 -10.74 -19.80 -11.86
N ASP A 488 -10.57 -19.23 -13.03
CA ASP A 488 -11.50 -19.40 -14.15
C ASP A 488 -11.48 -20.84 -14.69
N PRO A 489 -12.39 -21.20 -15.63
CA PRO A 489 -12.40 -22.56 -16.22
C PRO A 489 -11.09 -22.98 -16.91
N ASP A 490 -10.25 -22.02 -17.30
CA ASP A 490 -8.94 -22.26 -17.91
C ASP A 490 -7.80 -22.31 -16.88
N HIS A 491 -8.12 -22.43 -15.59
CA HIS A 491 -7.17 -22.42 -14.46
C HIS A 491 -6.33 -21.14 -14.33
N LYS A 492 -6.86 -19.98 -14.76
CA LYS A 492 -6.20 -18.70 -14.63
C LYS A 492 -6.80 -17.88 -13.49
N LYS A 493 -5.95 -17.13 -12.79
CA LYS A 493 -6.41 -16.20 -11.76
C LYS A 493 -7.41 -15.20 -12.36
N MET A 494 -8.58 -15.08 -11.73
CA MET A 494 -9.59 -14.10 -12.12
C MET A 494 -9.13 -12.67 -11.80
N SER A 495 -9.30 -11.75 -12.75
CA SER A 495 -9.08 -10.32 -12.54
C SER A 495 -10.01 -9.48 -13.41
N LYS A 496 -10.41 -8.30 -12.89
CA LYS A 496 -11.24 -7.35 -13.65
C LYS A 496 -10.55 -6.90 -14.95
N SER A 497 -9.23 -6.72 -14.92
CA SER A 497 -8.44 -6.29 -16.10
C SER A 497 -8.41 -7.33 -17.22
N LYS A 498 -8.55 -8.62 -16.90
CA LYS A 498 -8.61 -9.72 -17.88
C LYS A 498 -10.02 -10.04 -18.35
N GLY A 499 -11.05 -9.46 -17.71
CA GLY A 499 -12.46 -9.70 -18.05
C GLY A 499 -12.96 -11.12 -17.78
N ASN A 500 -12.22 -11.94 -17.00
CA ASN A 500 -12.54 -13.35 -16.70
C ASN A 500 -13.18 -13.54 -15.32
N VAL A 501 -13.66 -12.47 -14.70
CA VAL A 501 -14.32 -12.54 -13.37
C VAL A 501 -15.74 -13.09 -13.53
N VAL A 502 -16.06 -14.13 -12.76
CA VAL A 502 -17.42 -14.64 -12.60
C VAL A 502 -18.01 -14.11 -11.29
N VAL A 503 -19.14 -13.43 -11.37
CA VAL A 503 -19.85 -12.94 -10.18
C VAL A 503 -20.81 -14.01 -9.65
N PRO A 504 -20.96 -14.17 -8.33
CA PRO A 504 -21.76 -15.27 -7.74
C PRO A 504 -23.25 -15.25 -8.09
N ASN A 505 -23.82 -14.12 -8.47
CA ASN A 505 -25.24 -13.97 -8.77
C ASN A 505 -25.70 -14.90 -9.92
N GLU A 506 -24.94 -14.96 -11.01
CA GLU A 506 -25.28 -15.80 -12.15
C GLU A 506 -25.35 -17.30 -11.80
N PRO A 507 -24.33 -17.91 -11.19
CA PRO A 507 -24.43 -19.33 -10.78
C PRO A 507 -25.51 -19.57 -9.72
N ILE A 508 -25.79 -18.62 -8.81
CA ILE A 508 -26.87 -18.76 -7.83
C ILE A 508 -28.24 -18.81 -8.53
N GLU A 509 -28.48 -17.94 -9.49
CA GLU A 509 -29.74 -17.91 -10.26
C GLU A 509 -29.92 -19.18 -11.10
N LYS A 510 -28.84 -19.68 -11.71
CA LYS A 510 -28.88 -20.82 -12.61
C LYS A 510 -28.95 -22.16 -11.88
N PHE A 511 -28.23 -22.32 -10.77
CA PHE A 511 -28.05 -23.61 -10.09
C PHE A 511 -28.64 -23.62 -8.66
N GLY A 512 -28.91 -22.47 -8.06
CA GLY A 512 -29.35 -22.31 -6.67
C GLY A 512 -28.16 -22.15 -5.71
N ALA A 513 -28.43 -21.53 -4.56
CA ALA A 513 -27.42 -21.27 -3.54
C ALA A 513 -26.75 -22.54 -3.00
N ASP A 514 -27.53 -23.62 -2.76
CA ASP A 514 -27.00 -24.90 -2.28
C ASP A 514 -25.97 -25.52 -3.23
N ALA A 515 -26.15 -25.33 -4.53
CA ALA A 515 -25.21 -25.83 -5.55
C ALA A 515 -23.86 -25.08 -5.49
N VAL A 516 -23.91 -23.76 -5.33
CA VAL A 516 -22.72 -22.91 -5.17
C VAL A 516 -22.01 -23.24 -3.86
N ARG A 517 -22.75 -23.40 -2.77
CA ARG A 517 -22.20 -23.82 -1.47
C ARG A 517 -21.56 -25.21 -1.52
N TYR A 518 -22.18 -26.16 -2.21
CA TYR A 518 -21.61 -27.50 -2.40
C TYR A 518 -20.28 -27.45 -3.15
N TRP A 519 -20.21 -26.68 -4.24
CA TRP A 519 -18.97 -26.49 -4.98
C TRP A 519 -17.89 -25.85 -4.10
N ALA A 520 -18.22 -24.78 -3.35
CA ALA A 520 -17.28 -24.13 -2.45
C ALA A 520 -16.79 -25.04 -1.33
N ALA A 521 -17.69 -25.85 -0.73
CA ALA A 521 -17.35 -26.81 0.32
C ALA A 521 -16.54 -28.01 -0.17
N ALA A 522 -16.59 -28.33 -1.46
CA ALA A 522 -15.76 -29.38 -2.07
C ALA A 522 -14.31 -28.94 -2.31
N ALA A 523 -14.02 -27.65 -2.23
CA ALA A 523 -12.66 -27.13 -2.31
C ALA A 523 -11.85 -27.50 -1.07
N ARG A 524 -10.55 -27.72 -1.26
CA ARG A 524 -9.61 -27.98 -0.16
C ARG A 524 -9.02 -26.67 0.34
N LEU A 525 -8.93 -26.52 1.65
CA LEU A 525 -8.23 -25.38 2.27
C LEU A 525 -6.79 -25.30 1.76
N GLY A 526 -6.32 -24.09 1.52
CA GLY A 526 -4.96 -23.79 1.07
C GLY A 526 -4.67 -24.10 -0.39
N LEU A 527 -5.62 -24.65 -1.13
CA LEU A 527 -5.49 -24.97 -2.56
C LEU A 527 -6.44 -24.13 -3.39
N ASP A 528 -6.01 -23.83 -4.62
CA ASP A 528 -6.84 -23.11 -5.58
C ASP A 528 -8.03 -23.96 -6.02
N ALA A 529 -9.18 -23.32 -6.22
CA ALA A 529 -10.41 -23.96 -6.69
C ALA A 529 -10.80 -23.39 -8.05
N THR A 530 -10.97 -24.28 -9.04
CA THR A 530 -11.47 -23.86 -10.35
C THR A 530 -12.98 -23.66 -10.31
N TYR A 531 -13.47 -22.63 -10.98
CA TYR A 531 -14.91 -22.46 -11.22
C TYR A 531 -15.45 -23.61 -12.04
N ASP A 532 -16.28 -24.46 -11.40
CA ASP A 532 -16.74 -25.74 -11.98
C ASP A 532 -18.27 -25.87 -11.94
N ILE A 533 -18.87 -25.66 -13.11
CA ILE A 533 -20.31 -25.84 -13.32
C ILE A 533 -20.74 -27.33 -13.12
N GLY A 534 -19.86 -28.27 -13.39
CA GLY A 534 -20.14 -29.71 -13.20
C GLY A 534 -20.39 -30.01 -11.73
N GLN A 535 -19.55 -29.53 -10.84
CA GLN A 535 -19.71 -29.68 -9.39
C GLN A 535 -20.99 -28.97 -8.88
N MET A 536 -21.33 -27.79 -9.41
CA MET A 536 -22.58 -27.13 -9.07
C MET A 536 -23.81 -27.93 -9.48
N LYS A 537 -23.81 -28.58 -10.66
CA LYS A 537 -24.89 -29.50 -11.07
C LYS A 537 -25.00 -30.71 -10.16
N ILE A 538 -23.90 -31.25 -9.64
CA ILE A 538 -23.90 -32.34 -8.66
C ILE A 538 -24.55 -31.84 -7.35
N GLY A 539 -24.12 -30.71 -6.84
CA GLY A 539 -24.68 -30.08 -5.63
C GLY A 539 -26.19 -29.84 -5.73
N ARG A 540 -26.66 -29.30 -6.87
CA ARG A 540 -28.10 -29.12 -7.12
C ARG A 540 -28.88 -30.42 -7.05
N ARG A 541 -28.37 -31.51 -7.69
CA ARG A 541 -29.02 -32.80 -7.63
C ARG A 541 -29.07 -33.37 -6.21
N LEU A 542 -28.00 -33.19 -5.43
CA LEU A 542 -27.97 -33.59 -4.03
C LEU A 542 -29.02 -32.82 -3.20
N ALA A 543 -29.09 -31.50 -3.33
CA ALA A 543 -30.08 -30.68 -2.62
C ALA A 543 -31.52 -31.11 -2.93
N ILE A 544 -31.85 -31.37 -4.21
CA ILE A 544 -33.17 -31.88 -4.61
C ILE A 544 -33.47 -33.26 -4.01
N LYS A 545 -32.48 -34.18 -4.00
CA LYS A 545 -32.65 -35.48 -3.38
C LYS A 545 -32.92 -35.40 -1.89
N LEU A 546 -32.16 -34.59 -1.17
CA LEU A 546 -32.35 -34.34 0.27
C LEU A 546 -33.75 -33.78 0.55
N LEU A 547 -34.17 -32.76 -0.22
CA LEU A 547 -35.48 -32.15 -0.07
C LEU A 547 -36.62 -33.20 -0.29
N ASN A 548 -36.51 -34.01 -1.33
CA ASN A 548 -37.52 -35.02 -1.63
C ASN A 548 -37.56 -36.15 -0.57
N ALA A 549 -36.38 -36.60 -0.09
CA ALA A 549 -36.30 -37.59 0.99
C ALA A 549 -36.91 -37.03 2.30
N THR A 550 -36.63 -35.79 2.62
CA THR A 550 -37.19 -35.11 3.81
C THR A 550 -38.71 -34.97 3.70
N LYS A 551 -39.23 -34.54 2.53
CA LYS A 551 -40.69 -34.51 2.27
C LYS A 551 -41.34 -35.86 2.47
N PHE A 552 -40.74 -36.91 1.94
CA PHE A 552 -41.24 -38.27 2.09
C PHE A 552 -41.27 -38.71 3.56
N ALA A 553 -40.16 -38.55 4.28
CA ALA A 553 -40.05 -38.93 5.68
C ALA A 553 -41.05 -38.14 6.60
N LEU A 554 -41.29 -36.86 6.29
CA LEU A 554 -42.27 -36.06 7.05
C LEU A 554 -43.71 -36.42 6.71
N ALA A 555 -44.00 -36.86 5.48
CA ALA A 555 -45.33 -37.30 5.09
C ALA A 555 -45.67 -38.66 5.76
N ASP A 556 -44.75 -39.60 5.80
CA ASP A 556 -44.88 -40.89 6.46
C ASP A 556 -45.12 -40.75 7.98
N ARG A 557 -44.38 -39.82 8.63
CA ARG A 557 -44.55 -39.51 10.05
C ARG A 557 -45.92 -38.93 10.41
N LYS A 558 -46.63 -38.29 9.45
CA LYS A 558 -48.00 -37.84 9.64
C LYS A 558 -48.99 -39.02 9.53
N SER A 559 -48.73 -39.99 8.68
CA SER A 559 -49.59 -41.19 8.53
C SER A 559 -49.49 -42.13 9.74
N THR A 560 -48.29 -42.29 10.33
CA THR A 560 -48.08 -43.12 11.52
C THR A 560 -48.61 -42.51 12.86
N ARG A 561 -48.96 -41.25 12.90
CA ARG A 561 -49.63 -40.60 14.05
C ARG A 561 -51.15 -40.66 14.03
N LEU A 562 -51.73 -41.18 13.00
CA LEU A 562 -53.21 -41.28 12.79
C LEU A 562 -53.73 -42.74 12.95
N ASN A 563 -52.88 -43.68 13.36
CA ASN A 563 -53.27 -45.06 13.71
C ASN A 563 -53.08 -45.31 15.21
#